data_883275b806429d01014fca03eef2e633
#
_entry.id   883275b806429d01014fca03eef2e633
#
_cell.length_a   1.000
_cell.length_b   1.000
_cell.length_c   1.000
_cell.angle_alpha   90.00
_cell.angle_beta   90.00
_cell.angle_gamma   90.00
#
_symmetry.space_group_name_H-M   'P 1'
#
loop_
_entity.id
_entity.type
_entity.pdbx_description
1 polymer ?
#
loop_
_entity_poly.entity_id
_entity_poly.type
_entity_poly.pdbx_seq_one_letter_code
_entity_poly.pdbx_strand_id
1 'polypeptide(L)'
;MPAYKYTLKNGKTMWYAAFNYTDWTGQYKHTCKRGFKTQREAKEYENSFLNQQATSSDILFSSLVENYMEDMSHRLKPTTIEGKNHIVRTKLLPYFANLKICDIDTIKIRRWQNELLGYRDEKGRPYSQTYLKTVNNQLSAILNYAVSHYGLQTNPCHAAGSIGKSRAEEMKFWTQEQYERFSKGISKSAVKLAFDVLFYT
;
A
#
# COMPACT_ATOMS: atom_id res chain seq x y z
N MET A 1 -31.49 -10.88 8.48
CA MET A 1 -32.43 -10.27 7.53
C MET A 1 -33.38 -11.32 6.99
N PRO A 2 -34.56 -11.00 6.45
CA PRO A 2 -35.55 -12.01 6.08
C PRO A 2 -35.24 -12.66 4.75
N ALA A 3 -35.18 -14.01 4.74
CA ALA A 3 -35.30 -14.76 3.50
C ALA A 3 -36.77 -14.77 3.08
N TYR A 4 -37.06 -14.56 1.82
CA TYR A 4 -38.41 -14.35 1.29
C TYR A 4 -38.91 -15.61 0.59
N LYS A 5 -40.21 -15.83 0.72
CA LYS A 5 -40.96 -16.99 0.20
C LYS A 5 -41.65 -16.61 -1.13
N TYR A 6 -41.60 -17.48 -2.14
CA TYR A 6 -42.39 -17.33 -3.35
C TYR A 6 -42.94 -18.68 -3.84
N THR A 7 -44.01 -18.65 -4.60
CA THR A 7 -44.64 -19.85 -5.12
C THR A 7 -44.50 -19.90 -6.64
N LEU A 8 -44.04 -21.02 -7.15
CA LEU A 8 -43.93 -21.30 -8.58
C LEU A 8 -45.33 -21.59 -9.16
N LYS A 9 -45.50 -21.46 -10.47
CA LYS A 9 -46.76 -21.76 -11.21
C LYS A 9 -47.26 -23.19 -11.01
N ASN A 10 -46.39 -24.10 -10.63
CA ASN A 10 -46.72 -25.49 -10.31
C ASN A 10 -47.11 -25.71 -8.82
N GLY A 11 -47.38 -24.65 -8.06
CA GLY A 11 -47.79 -24.72 -6.66
C GLY A 11 -46.64 -24.98 -5.64
N LYS A 12 -45.40 -25.19 -6.12
CA LYS A 12 -44.26 -25.48 -5.26
C LYS A 12 -43.71 -24.20 -4.63
N THR A 13 -43.55 -24.24 -3.31
CA THR A 13 -42.99 -23.12 -2.54
C THR A 13 -41.45 -23.18 -2.54
N MET A 14 -40.82 -22.04 -2.86
CA MET A 14 -39.38 -21.86 -2.87
C MET A 14 -38.99 -20.59 -2.12
N TRP A 15 -37.70 -20.46 -1.82
CA TRP A 15 -37.16 -19.33 -1.09
C TRP A 15 -36.14 -18.59 -1.94
N TYR A 16 -35.97 -17.30 -1.64
CA TYR A 16 -34.91 -16.49 -2.23
C TYR A 16 -34.23 -15.60 -1.19
N ALA A 17 -32.95 -15.33 -1.39
CA ALA A 17 -32.19 -14.37 -0.63
C ALA A 17 -32.09 -13.08 -1.46
N ALA A 18 -32.49 -11.95 -0.87
CA ALA A 18 -32.37 -10.64 -1.48
C ALA A 18 -31.83 -9.68 -0.42
N PHE A 19 -30.65 -9.15 -0.66
CA PHE A 19 -29.98 -8.27 0.31
C PHE A 19 -29.09 -7.27 -0.40
N ASN A 20 -28.81 -6.19 0.30
CA ASN A 20 -27.88 -5.17 -0.13
C ASN A 20 -26.50 -5.45 0.47
N TYR A 21 -25.46 -5.17 -0.29
CA TYR A 21 -24.09 -5.25 0.17
C TYR A 21 -23.27 -4.11 -0.47
N THR A 22 -22.18 -3.76 0.18
CA THR A 22 -21.20 -2.85 -0.38
C THR A 22 -20.14 -3.68 -1.10
N ASP A 23 -19.93 -3.45 -2.39
CA ASP A 23 -18.92 -4.17 -3.13
C ASP A 23 -17.49 -3.67 -2.79
N TRP A 24 -16.49 -4.32 -3.35
CA TRP A 24 -15.08 -3.97 -3.18
C TRP A 24 -14.72 -2.55 -3.68
N THR A 25 -15.59 -1.91 -4.50
CA THR A 25 -15.43 -0.51 -4.96
C THR A 25 -16.08 0.50 -4.00
N GLY A 26 -16.69 0.05 -2.90
CA GLY A 26 -17.45 0.90 -1.98
C GLY A 26 -18.85 1.26 -2.47
N GLN A 27 -19.28 0.71 -3.61
CA GLN A 27 -20.61 0.96 -4.14
C GLN A 27 -21.66 0.06 -3.48
N TYR A 28 -22.80 0.66 -3.18
CA TYR A 28 -23.96 -0.05 -2.63
C TYR A 28 -24.66 -0.82 -3.74
N LYS A 29 -24.66 -2.16 -3.65
CA LYS A 29 -25.27 -3.06 -4.65
C LYS A 29 -26.35 -3.93 -4.02
N HIS A 30 -27.29 -4.31 -4.86
CA HIS A 30 -28.35 -5.24 -4.51
C HIS A 30 -28.12 -6.59 -5.21
N THR A 31 -28.27 -7.70 -4.47
CA THR A 31 -28.24 -9.04 -5.05
C THR A 31 -29.50 -9.81 -4.69
N CYS A 32 -29.98 -10.64 -5.61
CA CYS A 32 -31.13 -11.50 -5.42
C CYS A 32 -30.86 -12.86 -6.03
N LYS A 33 -30.79 -13.93 -5.21
CA LYS A 33 -30.67 -15.31 -5.67
C LYS A 33 -31.88 -16.10 -5.28
N ARG A 34 -32.52 -16.74 -6.26
CA ARG A 34 -33.72 -17.53 -6.13
C ARG A 34 -33.42 -19.03 -6.22
N GLY A 35 -34.37 -19.88 -5.82
CA GLY A 35 -34.28 -21.33 -6.07
C GLY A 35 -33.86 -22.15 -4.85
N PHE A 36 -33.86 -21.60 -3.65
CA PHE A 36 -33.59 -22.36 -2.43
C PHE A 36 -34.84 -23.18 -2.01
N LYS A 37 -34.58 -24.41 -1.58
CA LYS A 37 -35.68 -25.30 -1.11
C LYS A 37 -36.18 -24.93 0.27
N THR A 38 -35.30 -24.37 1.10
CA THR A 38 -35.58 -24.02 2.49
C THR A 38 -35.15 -22.59 2.81
N GLN A 39 -35.77 -22.00 3.84
CA GLN A 39 -35.39 -20.71 4.39
C GLN A 39 -33.95 -20.73 4.93
N ARG A 40 -33.57 -21.87 5.49
CA ARG A 40 -32.21 -22.06 6.04
C ARG A 40 -31.14 -21.95 4.97
N GLU A 41 -31.33 -22.64 3.85
CA GLU A 41 -30.39 -22.57 2.69
C GLU A 41 -30.25 -21.13 2.17
N ALA A 42 -31.36 -20.37 2.09
CA ALA A 42 -31.33 -18.99 1.66
C ALA A 42 -30.54 -18.09 2.64
N LYS A 43 -30.68 -18.31 3.95
CA LYS A 43 -29.90 -17.61 4.98
C LYS A 43 -28.42 -18.03 5.00
N GLU A 44 -28.13 -19.30 4.84
CA GLU A 44 -26.76 -19.81 4.76
C GLU A 44 -26.02 -19.24 3.54
N TYR A 45 -26.73 -19.09 2.42
CA TYR A 45 -26.17 -18.42 1.23
C TYR A 45 -25.86 -16.95 1.51
N GLU A 46 -26.78 -16.19 2.13
CA GLU A 46 -26.56 -14.80 2.51
C GLU A 46 -25.32 -14.68 3.42
N ASN A 47 -25.26 -15.49 4.48
CA ASN A 47 -24.14 -15.49 5.42
C ASN A 47 -22.81 -15.86 4.75
N SER A 48 -22.80 -16.88 3.87
CA SER A 48 -21.60 -17.29 3.15
C SER A 48 -21.12 -16.21 2.18
N PHE A 49 -22.06 -15.55 1.49
CA PHE A 49 -21.76 -14.46 0.58
C PHE A 49 -21.17 -13.24 1.32
N LEU A 50 -21.79 -12.83 2.44
CA LEU A 50 -21.29 -11.71 3.26
C LEU A 50 -19.94 -12.06 3.90
N ASN A 51 -19.75 -13.30 4.37
CA ASN A 51 -18.46 -13.76 4.90
C ASN A 51 -17.37 -13.80 3.82
N GLN A 52 -17.67 -14.22 2.59
CA GLN A 52 -16.72 -14.17 1.48
C GLN A 52 -16.31 -12.74 1.14
N GLN A 53 -17.24 -11.79 1.22
CA GLN A 53 -16.93 -10.37 1.06
C GLN A 53 -16.08 -9.83 2.23
N ALA A 54 -16.37 -10.26 3.47
CA ALA A 54 -15.61 -9.88 4.65
C ALA A 54 -14.21 -10.55 4.71
N THR A 55 -14.10 -11.79 4.20
CA THR A 55 -12.88 -12.61 4.35
C THR A 55 -11.71 -12.08 3.51
N SER A 56 -11.95 -11.31 2.45
CA SER A 56 -10.87 -10.78 1.62
C SER A 56 -10.06 -9.68 2.34
N SER A 57 -10.67 -8.92 3.25
CA SER A 57 -9.99 -7.87 4.02
C SER A 57 -9.43 -8.35 5.37
N ASP A 58 -9.60 -9.63 5.72
CA ASP A 58 -9.19 -10.21 7.01
C ASP A 58 -7.79 -10.84 6.97
N ILE A 59 -7.06 -10.67 5.88
CA ILE A 59 -5.69 -11.16 5.75
C ILE A 59 -4.69 -10.30 6.53
N LEU A 60 -3.59 -10.92 6.95
CA LEU A 60 -2.48 -10.21 7.58
C LEU A 60 -1.75 -9.32 6.56
N PHE A 61 -1.23 -8.20 7.04
CA PHE A 61 -0.44 -7.31 6.20
C PHE A 61 0.81 -8.00 5.63
N SER A 62 1.43 -8.93 6.37
CA SER A 62 2.55 -9.74 5.87
C SER A 62 2.18 -10.54 4.62
N SER A 63 1.04 -11.24 4.63
CA SER A 63 0.56 -12.02 3.48
C SER A 63 0.16 -11.13 2.29
N LEU A 64 -0.44 -9.96 2.57
CA LEU A 64 -0.72 -8.96 1.53
C LEU A 64 0.57 -8.51 0.84
N VAL A 65 1.62 -8.24 1.62
CA VAL A 65 2.93 -7.81 1.11
C VAL A 65 3.56 -8.88 0.23
N GLU A 66 3.53 -10.14 0.64
CA GLU A 66 4.04 -11.27 -0.15
C GLU A 66 3.37 -11.32 -1.53
N ASN A 67 2.04 -11.32 -1.56
CA ASN A 67 1.26 -11.34 -2.80
C ASN A 67 1.52 -10.09 -3.68
N TYR A 68 1.61 -8.90 -3.06
CA TYR A 68 1.96 -7.66 -3.75
C TYR A 68 3.35 -7.73 -4.39
N MET A 69 4.35 -8.23 -3.65
CA MET A 69 5.73 -8.30 -4.14
C MET A 69 5.88 -9.37 -5.22
N GLU A 70 5.16 -10.48 -5.14
CA GLU A 70 5.10 -11.50 -6.18
C GLU A 70 4.53 -10.91 -7.48
N ASP A 71 3.36 -10.26 -7.44
CA ASP A 71 2.76 -9.62 -8.63
C ASP A 71 3.67 -8.53 -9.23
N MET A 72 4.29 -7.70 -8.38
CA MET A 72 5.20 -6.64 -8.83
C MET A 72 6.51 -7.19 -9.42
N SER A 73 6.96 -8.38 -9.02
CA SER A 73 8.18 -9.01 -9.54
C SER A 73 8.11 -9.25 -11.05
N HIS A 74 6.91 -9.51 -11.58
CA HIS A 74 6.67 -9.73 -13.01
C HIS A 74 6.56 -8.42 -13.81
N ARG A 75 6.41 -7.27 -13.15
CA ARG A 75 6.12 -5.97 -13.80
C ARG A 75 7.25 -4.96 -13.67
N LEU A 76 8.13 -5.12 -12.70
CA LEU A 76 9.14 -4.13 -12.36
C LEU A 76 10.55 -4.68 -12.57
N LYS A 77 11.50 -3.76 -12.79
CA LYS A 77 12.93 -4.11 -12.88
C LYS A 77 13.45 -4.68 -11.56
N PRO A 78 14.40 -5.64 -11.58
CA PRO A 78 14.96 -6.26 -10.36
C PRO A 78 15.48 -5.25 -9.34
N THR A 79 16.19 -4.20 -9.79
CA THR A 79 16.71 -3.14 -8.90
C THR A 79 15.60 -2.36 -8.19
N THR A 80 14.45 -2.16 -8.85
CA THR A 80 13.28 -1.51 -8.24
C THR A 80 12.65 -2.42 -7.18
N ILE A 81 12.56 -3.72 -7.44
CA ILE A 81 12.04 -4.71 -6.49
C ILE A 81 12.93 -4.78 -5.25
N GLU A 82 14.25 -4.78 -5.43
CA GLU A 82 15.20 -4.79 -4.31
C GLU A 82 15.03 -3.57 -3.40
N GLY A 83 14.93 -2.38 -3.98
CA GLY A 83 14.66 -1.15 -3.22
C GLY A 83 13.32 -1.18 -2.47
N LYS A 84 12.26 -1.70 -3.10
CA LYS A 84 10.95 -1.90 -2.45
C LYS A 84 11.04 -2.91 -1.31
N ASN A 85 11.69 -4.06 -1.53
CA ASN A 85 11.91 -5.09 -0.52
C ASN A 85 12.65 -4.55 0.71
N HIS A 86 13.68 -3.73 0.50
CA HIS A 86 14.41 -3.11 1.60
C HIS A 86 13.49 -2.25 2.46
N ILE A 87 12.69 -1.36 1.87
CA ILE A 87 11.75 -0.51 2.60
C ILE A 87 10.71 -1.36 3.35
N VAL A 88 10.12 -2.33 2.67
CA VAL A 88 9.11 -3.22 3.25
C VAL A 88 9.66 -3.93 4.48
N ARG A 89 10.82 -4.58 4.36
CA ARG A 89 11.44 -5.36 5.45
C ARG A 89 11.87 -4.50 6.63
N THR A 90 12.38 -3.29 6.37
CA THR A 90 12.99 -2.45 7.42
C THR A 90 12.03 -1.43 8.03
N LYS A 91 10.97 -1.03 7.31
CA LYS A 91 10.08 0.08 7.74
C LYS A 91 8.60 -0.28 7.87
N LEU A 92 8.12 -1.28 7.13
CA LEU A 92 6.70 -1.62 7.12
C LEU A 92 6.40 -2.88 7.94
N LEU A 93 7.08 -4.00 7.66
CA LEU A 93 6.84 -5.27 8.35
C LEU A 93 7.05 -5.20 9.86
N PRO A 94 8.09 -4.52 10.41
CA PRO A 94 8.26 -4.42 11.85
C PRO A 94 7.07 -3.81 12.58
N TYR A 95 6.29 -2.97 11.89
CA TYR A 95 5.16 -2.27 12.48
C TYR A 95 3.80 -2.91 12.14
N PHE A 96 3.61 -3.35 10.91
CA PHE A 96 2.30 -3.77 10.41
C PHE A 96 2.14 -5.28 10.18
N ALA A 97 3.22 -6.09 10.19
CA ALA A 97 3.18 -7.49 9.75
C ALA A 97 2.03 -8.31 10.35
N ASN A 98 1.81 -8.18 11.65
CA ASN A 98 0.83 -8.97 12.41
C ASN A 98 -0.56 -8.32 12.48
N LEU A 99 -0.77 -7.19 11.81
CA LEU A 99 -2.07 -6.54 11.75
C LEU A 99 -2.87 -7.07 10.56
N LYS A 100 -4.16 -7.25 10.76
CA LYS A 100 -5.10 -7.47 9.66
C LYS A 100 -5.24 -6.18 8.87
N ILE A 101 -5.42 -6.25 7.55
CA ILE A 101 -5.51 -5.05 6.72
C ILE A 101 -6.72 -4.18 7.07
N CYS A 102 -7.82 -4.78 7.53
CA CYS A 102 -9.00 -4.04 8.01
C CYS A 102 -8.73 -3.27 9.31
N ASP A 103 -7.74 -3.68 10.10
CA ASP A 103 -7.38 -3.04 11.37
C ASP A 103 -6.36 -1.91 11.19
N ILE A 104 -5.82 -1.72 9.99
CA ILE A 104 -4.89 -0.63 9.70
C ILE A 104 -5.69 0.65 9.48
N ASP A 105 -5.84 1.44 10.53
CA ASP A 105 -6.55 2.69 10.53
C ASP A 105 -5.62 3.91 10.39
N THR A 106 -6.22 5.07 10.19
CA THR A 106 -5.51 6.37 10.09
C THR A 106 -4.67 6.67 11.32
N ILE A 107 -5.11 6.25 12.52
CA ILE A 107 -4.40 6.53 13.78
C ILE A 107 -3.11 5.71 13.85
N LYS A 108 -3.16 4.42 13.49
CA LYS A 108 -1.96 3.56 13.45
C LYS A 108 -0.94 4.06 12.43
N ILE A 109 -1.41 4.48 11.24
CA ILE A 109 -0.54 5.08 10.22
C ILE A 109 0.12 6.36 10.74
N ARG A 110 -0.64 7.25 11.39
CA ARG A 110 -0.09 8.47 11.98
C ARG A 110 0.96 8.20 13.06
N ARG A 111 0.74 7.20 13.90
CA ARG A 111 1.72 6.80 14.92
C ARG A 111 3.02 6.34 14.26
N TRP A 112 2.93 5.45 13.27
CA TRP A 112 4.07 4.98 12.50
C TRP A 112 4.80 6.14 11.77
N GLN A 113 4.06 7.08 11.17
CA GLN A 113 4.65 8.27 10.56
C GLN A 113 5.42 9.13 11.57
N ASN A 114 4.88 9.30 12.77
CA ASN A 114 5.52 10.07 13.84
C ASN A 114 6.81 9.38 14.34
N GLU A 115 6.83 8.06 14.42
CA GLU A 115 8.05 7.30 14.71
C GLU A 115 9.13 7.52 13.65
N LEU A 116 8.76 7.49 12.36
CA LEU A 116 9.70 7.77 11.27
C LEU A 116 10.24 9.21 11.32
N LEU A 117 9.39 10.18 11.63
CA LEU A 117 9.78 11.60 11.78
C LEU A 117 10.67 11.83 13.00
N GLY A 118 10.42 11.09 14.07
CA GLY A 118 11.21 11.14 15.31
C GLY A 118 12.55 10.42 15.23
N TYR A 119 12.77 9.58 14.21
CA TYR A 119 14.00 8.81 14.08
C TYR A 119 15.23 9.69 13.95
N ARG A 120 16.31 9.27 14.65
CA ARG A 120 17.65 9.86 14.51
C ARG A 120 18.67 8.73 14.40
N ASP A 121 19.64 8.89 13.51
CA ASP A 121 20.76 7.96 13.40
C ASP A 121 21.78 8.15 14.56
N GLU A 122 22.82 7.34 14.58
CA GLU A 122 23.90 7.45 15.58
C GLU A 122 24.60 8.82 15.61
N LYS A 123 24.47 9.58 14.52
CA LYS A 123 25.01 10.96 14.37
C LYS A 123 23.93 12.03 14.62
N GLY A 124 22.76 11.65 15.13
CA GLY A 124 21.65 12.56 15.42
C GLY A 124 20.89 13.07 14.18
N ARG A 125 21.12 12.52 12.98
CA ARG A 125 20.50 12.99 11.74
C ARG A 125 19.14 12.32 11.50
N PRO A 126 18.11 13.09 11.09
CA PRO A 126 16.81 12.56 10.69
C PRO A 126 16.87 11.88 9.32
N TYR A 127 15.84 11.12 8.97
CA TYR A 127 15.63 10.71 7.59
C TYR A 127 15.44 11.92 6.66
N SER A 128 15.95 11.81 5.42
CA SER A 128 15.70 12.85 4.42
C SER A 128 14.21 12.94 4.06
N GLN A 129 13.77 14.13 3.67
CA GLN A 129 12.37 14.37 3.31
C GLN A 129 11.92 13.51 2.12
N THR A 130 12.79 13.31 1.14
CA THR A 130 12.53 12.46 -0.03
C THR A 130 12.43 10.99 0.34
N TYR A 131 13.26 10.50 1.28
CA TYR A 131 13.17 9.14 1.80
C TYR A 131 11.87 8.89 2.55
N LEU A 132 11.49 9.79 3.46
CA LEU A 132 10.21 9.72 4.18
C LEU A 132 9.04 9.63 3.21
N LYS A 133 9.06 10.46 2.15
CA LYS A 133 8.04 10.43 1.09
C LYS A 133 8.00 9.08 0.38
N THR A 134 9.16 8.53 0.05
CA THR A 134 9.26 7.24 -0.63
C THR A 134 8.71 6.11 0.23
N VAL A 135 9.07 6.07 1.52
CA VAL A 135 8.58 5.07 2.47
C VAL A 135 7.05 5.16 2.63
N ASN A 136 6.52 6.37 2.77
CA ASN A 136 5.07 6.59 2.86
C ASN A 136 4.33 6.17 1.59
N ASN A 137 4.88 6.49 0.42
CA ASN A 137 4.30 6.09 -0.87
C ASN A 137 4.31 4.57 -1.04
N GLN A 138 5.32 3.86 -0.50
CA GLN A 138 5.36 2.40 -0.56
C GLN A 138 4.23 1.76 0.25
N LEU A 139 3.94 2.25 1.47
CA LEU A 139 2.78 1.80 2.26
C LEU A 139 1.47 2.08 1.50
N SER A 140 1.32 3.31 0.97
CA SER A 140 0.12 3.69 0.22
C SER A 140 -0.10 2.81 -1.02
N ALA A 141 0.96 2.44 -1.73
CA ALA A 141 0.87 1.55 -2.90
C ALA A 141 0.39 0.14 -2.52
N ILE A 142 0.89 -0.43 -1.42
CA ILE A 142 0.46 -1.73 -0.91
C ILE A 142 -1.01 -1.70 -0.46
N LEU A 143 -1.43 -0.63 0.23
CA LEU A 143 -2.83 -0.50 0.65
C LEU A 143 -3.78 -0.19 -0.53
N ASN A 144 -3.33 0.51 -1.58
CA ASN A 144 -4.10 0.63 -2.82
C ASN A 144 -4.28 -0.73 -3.51
N TYR A 145 -3.25 -1.58 -3.49
CA TYR A 145 -3.37 -2.95 -3.98
C TYR A 145 -4.40 -3.75 -3.16
N ALA A 146 -4.45 -3.55 -1.84
CA ALA A 146 -5.49 -4.13 -0.99
C ALA A 146 -6.90 -3.62 -1.34
N VAL A 147 -7.04 -2.34 -1.66
CA VAL A 147 -8.31 -1.78 -2.15
C VAL A 147 -8.74 -2.45 -3.45
N SER A 148 -7.80 -2.64 -4.39
CA SER A 148 -8.10 -3.20 -5.72
C SER A 148 -8.38 -4.70 -5.72
N HIS A 149 -7.75 -5.48 -4.82
CA HIS A 149 -7.74 -6.96 -4.90
C HIS A 149 -8.29 -7.67 -3.66
N TYR A 150 -8.36 -6.99 -2.50
CA TYR A 150 -8.71 -7.62 -1.22
C TYR A 150 -9.90 -6.99 -0.50
N GLY A 151 -10.67 -6.16 -1.21
CA GLY A 151 -11.93 -5.60 -0.69
C GLY A 151 -11.76 -4.58 0.43
N LEU A 152 -10.58 -4.01 0.62
CA LEU A 152 -10.42 -2.86 1.49
C LEU A 152 -11.19 -1.68 0.88
N GLN A 153 -12.12 -1.07 1.63
CA GLN A 153 -13.02 -0.05 1.07
C GLN A 153 -12.30 1.23 0.64
N THR A 154 -11.38 1.69 1.45
CA THR A 154 -10.60 2.91 1.20
C THR A 154 -9.18 2.76 1.72
N ASN A 155 -8.22 3.43 1.08
CA ASN A 155 -6.85 3.47 1.56
C ASN A 155 -6.72 4.47 2.73
N PRO A 156 -6.45 4.02 3.96
CA PRO A 156 -6.34 4.90 5.13
C PRO A 156 -5.13 5.85 5.07
N CYS A 157 -4.15 5.62 4.20
CA CYS A 157 -3.05 6.56 3.97
C CYS A 157 -3.53 7.90 3.40
N HIS A 158 -4.64 7.93 2.65
CA HIS A 158 -5.18 9.17 2.10
C HIS A 158 -5.68 10.09 3.21
N ALA A 159 -6.39 9.54 4.19
CA ALA A 159 -6.87 10.28 5.35
C ALA A 159 -5.74 10.65 6.34
N ALA A 160 -4.72 9.77 6.48
CA ALA A 160 -3.55 10.06 7.31
C ALA A 160 -2.71 11.22 6.76
N GLY A 161 -2.77 11.44 5.44
CA GLY A 161 -1.90 12.37 4.75
C GLY A 161 -0.49 11.82 4.52
N SER A 162 0.29 12.52 3.72
CA SER A 162 1.65 12.12 3.37
C SER A 162 2.68 12.82 4.23
N ILE A 163 3.81 12.16 4.47
CA ILE A 163 4.99 12.75 5.11
C ILE A 163 6.11 12.93 4.09
N GLY A 164 7.03 13.86 4.39
CA GLY A 164 8.16 14.19 3.52
C GLY A 164 7.79 15.04 2.32
N LYS A 165 8.80 15.43 1.54
CA LYS A 165 8.69 16.29 0.36
C LYS A 165 9.11 15.52 -0.89
N SER A 166 8.46 15.78 -2.03
CA SER A 166 8.80 15.14 -3.32
C SER A 166 10.06 15.69 -3.93
N ARG A 167 10.40 16.96 -3.66
CA ARG A 167 11.59 17.60 -4.20
C ARG A 167 12.71 17.50 -3.16
N ALA A 168 13.88 17.09 -3.61
CA ALA A 168 15.12 17.27 -2.87
C ALA A 168 15.36 18.76 -2.63
N GLU A 169 16.18 19.10 -1.65
CA GLU A 169 16.77 20.42 -1.56
C GLU A 169 17.54 20.69 -2.86
N GLU A 170 17.68 21.97 -3.23
CA GLU A 170 18.43 22.35 -4.42
C GLU A 170 19.78 21.64 -4.44
N MET A 171 20.10 21.03 -5.58
CA MET A 171 21.39 20.39 -5.74
C MET A 171 22.48 21.45 -5.59
N LYS A 172 23.36 21.24 -4.63
CA LYS A 172 24.56 22.06 -4.50
C LYS A 172 25.45 21.76 -5.69
N PHE A 173 25.65 22.73 -6.56
CA PHE A 173 26.60 22.67 -7.65
C PHE A 173 27.78 23.60 -7.35
N TRP A 174 28.90 23.26 -7.88
CA TRP A 174 30.07 24.12 -7.77
C TRP A 174 30.04 25.17 -8.87
N THR A 175 30.31 26.42 -8.49
CA THR A 175 30.59 27.46 -9.48
C THR A 175 31.94 27.20 -10.14
N GLN A 176 32.16 27.78 -11.32
CA GLN A 176 33.45 27.64 -12.01
C GLN A 176 34.63 28.06 -11.13
N GLU A 177 34.51 29.17 -10.41
CA GLU A 177 35.55 29.64 -9.49
C GLU A 177 35.84 28.65 -8.33
N GLN A 178 34.80 28.04 -7.79
CA GLN A 178 34.91 27.00 -6.75
C GLN A 178 35.62 25.77 -7.29
N TYR A 179 35.25 25.34 -8.49
CA TYR A 179 35.87 24.20 -9.14
C TYR A 179 37.35 24.47 -9.46
N GLU A 180 37.69 25.62 -10.03
CA GLU A 180 39.09 26.01 -10.33
C GLU A 180 39.95 26.06 -9.06
N ARG A 181 39.40 26.54 -7.96
CA ARG A 181 40.08 26.55 -6.63
C ARG A 181 40.35 25.12 -6.15
N PHE A 182 39.37 24.25 -6.26
CA PHE A 182 39.47 22.83 -5.89
C PHE A 182 40.47 22.11 -6.78
N SER A 183 40.42 22.30 -8.11
CA SER A 183 41.27 21.60 -9.09
C SER A 183 42.77 21.94 -8.95
N LYS A 184 43.09 23.13 -8.45
CA LYS A 184 44.47 23.52 -8.12
C LYS A 184 45.10 22.68 -7.02
N GLY A 185 44.31 22.11 -6.12
CA GLY A 185 44.75 21.22 -5.03
C GLY A 185 44.98 19.77 -5.45
N ILE A 186 44.64 19.39 -6.68
CA ILE A 186 44.76 18.01 -7.14
C ILE A 186 46.16 17.78 -7.74
N SER A 187 46.99 17.01 -7.07
CA SER A 187 48.37 16.71 -7.50
C SER A 187 48.45 15.61 -8.56
N LYS A 188 47.47 14.70 -8.65
CA LYS A 188 47.48 13.57 -9.60
C LYS A 188 46.78 13.95 -10.92
N SER A 189 47.50 13.96 -12.03
CA SER A 189 46.98 14.33 -13.35
C SER A 189 45.76 13.52 -13.80
N ALA A 190 45.76 12.21 -13.62
CA ALA A 190 44.61 11.34 -13.97
C ALA A 190 43.35 11.64 -13.16
N VAL A 191 43.52 11.97 -11.88
CA VAL A 191 42.38 12.34 -10.99
C VAL A 191 41.83 13.70 -11.42
N LYS A 192 42.71 14.66 -11.73
CA LYS A 192 42.29 15.97 -12.23
C LYS A 192 41.52 15.85 -13.54
N LEU A 193 42.00 15.06 -14.49
CA LEU A 193 41.30 14.81 -15.76
C LEU A 193 39.89 14.22 -15.54
N ALA A 194 39.76 13.28 -14.63
CA ALA A 194 38.44 12.69 -14.31
C ALA A 194 37.47 13.73 -13.75
N PHE A 195 37.92 14.61 -12.86
CA PHE A 195 37.08 15.70 -12.33
C PHE A 195 36.79 16.77 -13.39
N ASP A 196 37.73 17.10 -14.27
CA ASP A 196 37.51 18.03 -15.37
C ASP A 196 36.43 17.50 -16.32
N VAL A 197 36.47 16.22 -16.68
CA VAL A 197 35.41 15.58 -17.48
C VAL A 197 34.06 15.66 -16.78
N LEU A 198 33.97 15.32 -15.48
CA LEU A 198 32.72 15.35 -14.73
C LEU A 198 32.16 16.77 -14.53
N PHE A 199 32.99 17.79 -14.52
CA PHE A 199 32.54 19.16 -14.32
C PHE A 199 32.10 19.83 -15.63
N TYR A 200 32.75 19.53 -16.76
CA TYR A 200 32.50 20.18 -18.07
C TYR A 200 31.56 19.36 -18.99
N THR A 201 31.11 18.14 -18.62
CA THR A 201 30.11 17.32 -19.35
C THR A 201 28.78 17.22 -18.62
#